data_d2362a7c061b940057e3ff82e50593a7
#
_entry.id   d2362a7c061b940057e3ff82e50593a7
#
_cell.length_a   1.000
_cell.length_b   1.000
_cell.length_c   1.000
_cell.angle_alpha   90.00
_cell.angle_beta   90.00
_cell.angle_gamma   90.00
#
_symmetry.space_group_name_H-M   'P 1'
#
loop_
_entity.id
_entity.type
_entity.pdbx_description
1 polymer ?
#
loop_
_entity_poly.entity_id
_entity_poly.type
_entity_poly.pdbx_seq_one_letter_code
_entity_poly.pdbx_strand_id
1 'polypeptide(L)'
;MLLFNLMLAGLLNTAACKNSDSVTVSAIDTVHTDTHNDDAILTGAEQTELWMPMLKGKEVALVVNQTSVIGKKHLVDTLIAAGVHISTIFAPEHGFRGTEDAGATILNAKDTATGIPVLSLYGNKKKPLPQDLADADIIIFDIQDIGARFYTYISTLHYVMESCAENKKKLLILDRPNPNGYYVDGPVLEKAYTSFVGMHQIPIVHGMTIGEYARMVNGEHWLTNGVQCELQVIPCANYDHTDIYNLDIPTSPNMRTMQAIYLYPTLCLFEGTNVSVGRGTDKPFEYIGSPYLPPTGFSFVPKSGSGAKTPPFMGQTCNGYDLSKWPVDSVRSGKINLAFFLEVYHNYASSTPFFLENNFFNKLAGNAELMQQIKAGLSEEEIRLSWQDDIKAFKQVRKKYLLYPDFE
;
A
#
# COMPACT_ATOMS: atom_id res chain seq x y z
N MET A 1 -56.14 11.90 44.09
CA MET A 1 -57.24 10.99 43.73
C MET A 1 -56.63 9.67 43.29
N LEU A 2 -56.64 8.81 44.25
CA LEU A 2 -57.31 7.50 44.37
C LEU A 2 -56.66 6.47 43.37
N LEU A 3 -55.84 5.48 43.88
CA LEU A 3 -56.27 4.18 44.51
C LEU A 3 -56.62 3.16 43.41
N PHE A 4 -56.19 1.91 43.31
CA PHE A 4 -56.00 0.79 44.26
C PHE A 4 -55.28 -0.35 43.52
N ASN A 5 -54.22 -0.98 44.03
CA ASN A 5 -54.18 -2.27 44.72
C ASN A 5 -54.95 -3.45 44.09
N LEU A 6 -54.28 -4.58 43.80
CA LEU A 6 -54.39 -5.79 44.64
C LEU A 6 -53.42 -6.88 44.21
N MET A 7 -52.81 -7.45 45.24
CA MET A 7 -52.06 -8.74 45.27
C MET A 7 -52.96 -9.94 44.98
N LEU A 8 -52.41 -11.05 44.52
CA LEU A 8 -52.68 -12.36 45.20
C LEU A 8 -51.55 -13.36 44.97
N ALA A 9 -51.15 -13.95 46.09
CA ALA A 9 -50.16 -15.02 46.21
C ALA A 9 -50.86 -16.40 46.19
N GLY A 10 -50.11 -17.45 45.98
CA GLY A 10 -50.56 -18.82 46.17
C GLY A 10 -49.54 -19.85 45.66
N LEU A 11 -48.62 -20.25 46.42
CA LEU A 11 -48.41 -21.51 47.17
C LEU A 11 -47.97 -22.75 46.34
N LEU A 12 -46.71 -23.08 46.58
CA LEU A 12 -46.05 -24.39 46.84
C LEU A 12 -46.79 -25.70 46.46
N ASN A 13 -46.09 -26.55 45.74
CA ASN A 13 -45.95 -27.92 46.20
C ASN A 13 -44.62 -28.59 45.70
N THR A 14 -43.94 -29.23 46.66
CA THR A 14 -42.74 -30.01 46.55
C THR A 14 -43.06 -31.46 46.17
N ALA A 15 -42.27 -32.05 45.26
CA ALA A 15 -42.00 -33.51 45.32
C ALA A 15 -40.63 -33.81 44.71
N ALA A 16 -39.77 -34.31 45.57
CA ALA A 16 -38.51 -34.90 45.19
C ALA A 16 -38.70 -36.37 44.75
N CYS A 17 -38.00 -36.80 43.71
CA CYS A 17 -37.49 -38.19 43.66
C CYS A 17 -36.23 -38.28 42.80
N LYS A 18 -35.27 -38.99 43.34
CA LYS A 18 -33.98 -39.38 42.78
C LYS A 18 -34.14 -40.29 41.57
N ASN A 19 -33.24 -40.19 40.58
CA ASN A 19 -32.35 -41.32 40.25
C ASN A 19 -31.22 -40.83 39.32
N SER A 20 -30.05 -41.29 39.66
CA SER A 20 -28.79 -41.22 38.94
C SER A 20 -28.82 -42.13 37.72
N ASP A 21 -28.38 -41.61 36.59
CA ASP A 21 -27.65 -42.39 35.59
C ASP A 21 -26.67 -41.45 34.84
N SER A 22 -25.41 -41.70 35.09
CA SER A 22 -24.27 -41.08 34.44
C SER A 22 -24.18 -41.57 32.99
N VAL A 23 -24.51 -40.71 32.03
CA VAL A 23 -24.14 -40.90 30.62
C VAL A 23 -22.89 -40.10 30.35
N THR A 24 -21.77 -40.80 30.23
CA THR A 24 -20.52 -40.30 29.70
C THR A 24 -20.75 -39.91 28.23
N VAL A 25 -20.83 -38.61 27.98
CA VAL A 25 -20.77 -38.08 26.61
C VAL A 25 -19.29 -38.01 26.22
N SER A 26 -18.90 -38.92 25.33
CA SER A 26 -17.60 -38.88 24.67
C SER A 26 -17.49 -37.54 23.88
N ALA A 27 -16.38 -36.84 24.13
CA ALA A 27 -16.01 -35.68 23.34
C ALA A 27 -15.94 -36.11 21.87
N ILE A 28 -16.80 -35.50 21.04
CA ILE A 28 -16.68 -35.55 19.61
C ILE A 28 -15.58 -34.55 19.27
N ASP A 29 -14.42 -35.06 18.85
CA ASP A 29 -13.39 -34.25 18.18
C ASP A 29 -14.04 -33.57 16.99
N THR A 30 -14.32 -32.30 17.12
CA THR A 30 -14.63 -31.45 15.99
C THR A 30 -13.36 -31.31 15.16
N VAL A 31 -13.26 -32.14 14.15
CA VAL A 31 -12.36 -31.89 13.02
C VAL A 31 -12.79 -30.54 12.45
N HIS A 32 -12.00 -29.51 12.71
CA HIS A 32 -12.05 -28.28 11.93
C HIS A 32 -11.65 -28.65 10.51
N THR A 33 -12.62 -28.96 9.69
CA THR A 33 -12.47 -28.84 8.25
C THR A 33 -12.38 -27.34 8.00
N ASP A 34 -11.19 -26.86 7.65
CA ASP A 34 -11.03 -25.58 6.98
C ASP A 34 -11.92 -25.65 5.72
N THR A 35 -13.12 -25.11 5.82
CA THR A 35 -13.93 -24.84 4.65
C THR A 35 -13.22 -23.71 3.92
N HIS A 36 -12.46 -24.05 2.86
CA HIS A 36 -12.07 -23.09 1.86
C HIS A 36 -13.36 -22.40 1.40
N ASN A 37 -13.47 -21.11 1.69
CA ASN A 37 -14.52 -20.30 1.10
C ASN A 37 -14.13 -20.12 -0.35
N ASP A 38 -14.78 -20.82 -1.27
CA ASP A 38 -14.47 -20.81 -2.71
C ASP A 38 -14.59 -19.40 -3.33
N ASP A 39 -15.19 -18.45 -2.59
CA ASP A 39 -15.37 -17.06 -2.97
C ASP A 39 -14.30 -16.11 -2.38
N ALA A 40 -13.35 -16.60 -1.58
CA ALA A 40 -12.31 -15.75 -1.00
C ALA A 40 -11.35 -15.24 -2.08
N ILE A 41 -10.96 -13.96 -1.98
CA ILE A 41 -9.91 -13.41 -2.84
C ILE A 41 -8.60 -14.11 -2.53
N LEU A 42 -7.96 -14.68 -3.57
CA LEU A 42 -6.64 -15.28 -3.48
C LEU A 42 -5.63 -14.40 -4.23
N THR A 43 -4.54 -14.09 -3.59
CA THR A 43 -3.40 -13.42 -4.26
C THR A 43 -2.77 -14.35 -5.29
N GLY A 44 -2.00 -13.81 -6.24
CA GLY A 44 -1.22 -14.61 -7.16
C GLY A 44 -0.25 -15.56 -6.43
N ALA A 45 0.29 -15.12 -5.28
CA ALA A 45 1.20 -15.92 -4.46
C ALA A 45 0.52 -17.18 -3.88
N GLU A 46 -0.74 -17.10 -3.50
CA GLU A 46 -1.50 -18.21 -2.90
C GLU A 46 -1.85 -19.31 -3.90
N GLN A 47 -1.88 -19.01 -5.20
CA GLN A 47 -2.19 -19.96 -6.27
C GLN A 47 -0.94 -20.74 -6.71
N THR A 48 -0.31 -21.44 -5.76
CA THR A 48 1.00 -22.08 -5.92
C THR A 48 1.04 -23.12 -7.04
N GLU A 49 -0.07 -23.78 -7.33
CA GLU A 49 -0.21 -24.76 -8.41
C GLU A 49 0.00 -24.16 -9.80
N LEU A 50 -0.22 -22.84 -9.98
CA LEU A 50 -0.07 -22.17 -11.27
C LEU A 50 1.40 -21.80 -11.56
N TRP A 51 2.23 -21.57 -10.54
CA TRP A 51 3.56 -21.00 -10.76
C TRP A 51 4.71 -21.82 -10.15
N MET A 52 4.51 -22.58 -9.07
CA MET A 52 5.57 -23.41 -8.48
C MET A 52 6.18 -24.43 -9.46
N PRO A 53 5.40 -25.09 -10.35
CA PRO A 53 5.98 -26.00 -11.34
C PRO A 53 6.99 -25.33 -12.29
N MET A 54 6.87 -24.01 -12.51
CA MET A 54 7.77 -23.24 -13.37
C MET A 54 9.17 -23.06 -12.76
N LEU A 55 9.32 -23.27 -11.45
CA LEU A 55 10.56 -23.09 -10.71
C LEU A 55 11.41 -24.38 -10.65
N LYS A 56 10.89 -25.49 -11.15
CA LYS A 56 11.59 -26.78 -11.07
C LYS A 56 12.96 -26.72 -11.76
N GLY A 57 14.03 -26.95 -10.99
CA GLY A 57 15.40 -26.93 -11.46
C GLY A 57 15.92 -25.54 -11.87
N LYS A 58 15.32 -24.47 -11.36
CA LYS A 58 15.72 -23.09 -11.60
C LYS A 58 16.36 -22.47 -10.37
N GLU A 59 17.32 -21.58 -10.62
CA GLU A 59 17.81 -20.62 -9.64
C GLU A 59 16.90 -19.39 -9.63
N VAL A 60 16.38 -19.03 -8.45
CA VAL A 60 15.36 -18.00 -8.31
C VAL A 60 15.93 -16.79 -7.58
N ALA A 61 15.73 -15.58 -8.10
CA ALA A 61 15.91 -14.37 -7.35
C ALA A 61 14.55 -13.78 -6.97
N LEU A 62 14.44 -13.18 -5.78
CA LEU A 62 13.19 -12.69 -5.23
C LEU A 62 13.26 -11.18 -5.02
N VAL A 63 12.21 -10.47 -5.41
CA VAL A 63 11.98 -9.06 -5.05
C VAL A 63 10.80 -9.04 -4.09
N VAL A 64 11.08 -8.96 -2.80
CA VAL A 64 10.11 -9.23 -1.72
C VAL A 64 10.33 -8.34 -0.51
N ASN A 65 9.29 -8.19 0.30
CA ASN A 65 9.34 -7.54 1.60
C ASN A 65 8.44 -8.30 2.62
N GLN A 66 8.16 -7.71 3.77
CA GLN A 66 7.33 -8.32 4.82
C GLN A 66 5.91 -8.70 4.38
N THR A 67 5.40 -8.11 3.29
CA THR A 67 4.05 -8.41 2.77
C THR A 67 4.00 -9.65 1.90
N SER A 68 5.16 -10.19 1.50
CA SER A 68 5.31 -11.33 0.61
C SER A 68 5.01 -12.63 1.35
N VAL A 69 3.73 -12.91 1.60
CA VAL A 69 3.27 -14.08 2.36
C VAL A 69 2.28 -14.92 1.56
N ILE A 70 2.27 -16.21 1.86
CA ILE A 70 1.25 -17.19 1.46
C ILE A 70 0.57 -17.63 2.76
N GLY A 71 -0.68 -17.22 2.97
CA GLY A 71 -1.32 -17.31 4.27
C GLY A 71 -0.50 -16.57 5.35
N LYS A 72 0.03 -17.31 6.34
CA LYS A 72 0.85 -16.74 7.42
C LYS A 72 2.36 -16.95 7.25
N LYS A 73 2.81 -17.59 6.17
CA LYS A 73 4.20 -17.95 5.95
C LYS A 73 4.82 -17.07 4.88
N HIS A 74 6.01 -16.55 5.16
CA HIS A 74 6.74 -15.73 4.18
C HIS A 74 7.09 -16.55 2.93
N LEU A 75 7.03 -15.93 1.75
CA LEU A 75 7.30 -16.58 0.46
C LEU A 75 8.68 -17.24 0.42
N VAL A 76 9.72 -16.58 0.95
CA VAL A 76 11.07 -17.15 1.06
C VAL A 76 11.05 -18.49 1.80
N ASP A 77 10.39 -18.54 2.96
CA ASP A 77 10.34 -19.76 3.79
C ASP A 77 9.51 -20.87 3.11
N THR A 78 8.48 -20.49 2.35
CA THR A 78 7.66 -21.42 1.58
C THR A 78 8.46 -22.06 0.45
N LEU A 79 9.22 -21.25 -0.30
CA LEU A 79 10.05 -21.72 -1.41
C LEU A 79 11.18 -22.61 -0.93
N ILE A 80 11.88 -22.27 0.17
CA ILE A 80 12.91 -23.11 0.77
C ILE A 80 12.33 -24.45 1.20
N ALA A 81 11.18 -24.46 1.86
CA ALA A 81 10.51 -25.70 2.29
C ALA A 81 10.09 -26.58 1.10
N ALA A 82 9.82 -25.99 -0.06
CA ALA A 82 9.54 -26.69 -1.30
C ALA A 82 10.81 -27.13 -2.06
N GLY A 83 12.01 -26.88 -1.54
CA GLY A 83 13.30 -27.25 -2.15
C GLY A 83 13.69 -26.36 -3.33
N VAL A 84 13.13 -25.16 -3.44
CA VAL A 84 13.51 -24.19 -4.47
C VAL A 84 14.83 -23.51 -4.07
N HIS A 85 15.76 -23.41 -5.01
CA HIS A 85 17.02 -22.70 -4.81
C HIS A 85 16.81 -21.18 -4.99
N ILE A 86 17.17 -20.41 -3.97
CA ILE A 86 17.08 -18.95 -3.97
C ILE A 86 18.51 -18.39 -3.98
N SER A 87 18.91 -17.76 -5.08
CA SER A 87 20.23 -17.16 -5.24
C SER A 87 20.36 -15.82 -4.51
N THR A 88 19.32 -15.00 -4.55
CA THR A 88 19.37 -13.62 -4.04
C THR A 88 17.97 -13.12 -3.66
N ILE A 89 17.91 -12.32 -2.59
CA ILE A 89 16.75 -11.53 -2.21
C ILE A 89 17.05 -10.07 -2.50
N PHE A 90 16.19 -9.40 -3.24
CA PHE A 90 16.19 -7.95 -3.46
C PHE A 90 15.17 -7.30 -2.54
N ALA A 91 15.63 -6.38 -1.71
CA ALA A 91 14.80 -5.66 -0.74
C ALA A 91 14.49 -4.25 -1.25
N PRO A 92 13.21 -3.84 -1.34
CA PRO A 92 12.82 -2.48 -1.69
C PRO A 92 13.02 -1.53 -0.52
N GLU A 93 12.50 -0.30 -0.62
CA GLU A 93 12.38 0.63 0.51
C GLU A 93 11.79 -0.08 1.74
N HIS A 94 12.24 0.28 2.93
CA HIS A 94 11.94 -0.36 4.22
C HIS A 94 12.58 -1.73 4.44
N GLY A 95 13.28 -2.29 3.46
CA GLY A 95 14.04 -3.54 3.62
C GLY A 95 13.21 -4.82 3.53
N PHE A 96 13.89 -5.94 3.58
CA PHE A 96 13.28 -7.27 3.44
C PHE A 96 12.27 -7.60 4.56
N ARG A 97 12.53 -7.13 5.80
CA ARG A 97 11.63 -7.34 6.95
C ARG A 97 10.71 -6.14 7.22
N GLY A 98 10.79 -5.08 6.40
CA GLY A 98 9.90 -3.93 6.51
C GLY A 98 10.08 -3.07 7.74
N THR A 99 11.28 -3.05 8.33
CA THR A 99 11.56 -2.36 9.61
C THR A 99 12.33 -1.06 9.46
N GLU A 100 12.88 -0.79 8.29
CA GLU A 100 13.70 0.39 8.06
C GLU A 100 12.86 1.67 7.86
N ASP A 101 13.41 2.80 8.30
CA ASP A 101 12.76 4.10 8.15
C ASP A 101 12.58 4.50 6.68
N ALA A 102 11.58 5.33 6.40
CA ALA A 102 11.41 5.93 5.08
C ALA A 102 12.66 6.74 4.70
N GLY A 103 13.18 6.52 3.49
CA GLY A 103 14.40 7.18 3.03
C GLY A 103 15.70 6.64 3.62
N ALA A 104 15.67 5.64 4.49
CA ALA A 104 16.89 5.06 5.07
C ALA A 104 17.72 4.30 4.02
N THR A 105 19.06 4.39 4.15
CA THR A 105 19.96 3.56 3.34
C THR A 105 19.91 2.12 3.86
N ILE A 106 19.43 1.20 3.03
CA ILE A 106 19.41 -0.24 3.33
C ILE A 106 20.74 -0.81 2.86
N LEU A 107 21.49 -1.42 3.77
CA LEU A 107 22.77 -2.05 3.46
C LEU A 107 22.55 -3.48 2.94
N ASN A 108 23.43 -3.91 2.03
CA ASN A 108 23.49 -5.32 1.64
C ASN A 108 23.85 -6.18 2.86
N ALA A 109 23.16 -7.29 3.03
CA ALA A 109 23.30 -8.17 4.17
C ALA A 109 23.11 -9.65 3.74
N LYS A 110 23.17 -10.56 4.70
CA LYS A 110 22.63 -11.92 4.54
C LYS A 110 21.45 -12.05 5.47
N ASP A 111 20.38 -12.67 5.01
CA ASP A 111 19.28 -13.02 5.90
C ASP A 111 19.78 -14.01 6.96
N THR A 112 19.61 -13.66 8.22
CA THR A 112 20.19 -14.44 9.34
C THR A 112 19.57 -15.82 9.50
N ALA A 113 18.32 -15.99 9.05
CA ALA A 113 17.61 -17.26 9.15
C ALA A 113 18.01 -18.25 8.05
N THR A 114 18.26 -17.75 6.84
CA THR A 114 18.47 -18.60 5.65
C THR A 114 19.89 -18.53 5.09
N GLY A 115 20.66 -17.50 5.45
CA GLY A 115 22.00 -17.23 4.91
C GLY A 115 22.00 -16.68 3.48
N ILE A 116 20.82 -16.44 2.87
CA ILE A 116 20.70 -15.95 1.50
C ILE A 116 21.15 -14.48 1.44
N PRO A 117 21.89 -14.07 0.39
CA PRO A 117 22.24 -12.67 0.19
C PRO A 117 21.01 -11.79 0.03
N VAL A 118 20.97 -10.67 0.75
CA VAL A 118 19.94 -9.62 0.64
C VAL A 118 20.59 -8.37 0.07
N LEU A 119 20.14 -7.95 -1.10
CA LEU A 119 20.63 -6.77 -1.80
C LEU A 119 19.57 -5.67 -1.79
N SER A 120 19.96 -4.47 -1.39
CA SER A 120 19.07 -3.31 -1.39
C SER A 120 18.82 -2.78 -2.80
N LEU A 121 17.54 -2.48 -3.09
CA LEU A 121 17.09 -1.70 -4.26
C LEU A 121 16.61 -0.30 -3.86
N TYR A 122 17.18 0.27 -2.79
CA TYR A 122 16.83 1.59 -2.33
C TYR A 122 18.07 2.45 -2.00
N GLY A 123 17.91 3.77 -2.03
CA GLY A 123 19.01 4.70 -1.84
C GLY A 123 19.88 4.86 -3.10
N ASN A 124 21.16 4.55 -3.01
CA ASN A 124 22.10 4.73 -4.13
C ASN A 124 21.94 3.71 -5.25
N LYS A 125 21.44 2.50 -4.96
CA LYS A 125 21.21 1.42 -5.92
C LYS A 125 19.72 1.11 -5.98
N LYS A 126 19.08 1.47 -7.08
CA LYS A 126 17.63 1.24 -7.30
C LYS A 126 17.35 0.13 -8.30
N LYS A 127 18.33 -0.23 -9.12
CA LYS A 127 18.23 -1.20 -10.20
C LYS A 127 19.18 -2.37 -9.90
N PRO A 128 18.74 -3.64 -10.04
CA PRO A 128 19.65 -4.77 -10.01
C PRO A 128 20.71 -4.63 -11.10
N LEU A 129 21.97 -4.87 -10.78
CA LEU A 129 23.07 -4.89 -11.74
C LEU A 129 23.16 -6.24 -12.45
N PRO A 130 23.83 -6.35 -13.63
CA PRO A 130 23.96 -7.63 -14.32
C PRO A 130 24.56 -8.74 -13.45
N GLN A 131 25.55 -8.44 -12.63
CA GLN A 131 26.14 -9.41 -11.69
C GLN A 131 25.19 -9.88 -10.59
N ASP A 132 24.22 -9.06 -10.21
CA ASP A 132 23.23 -9.43 -9.18
C ASP A 132 22.20 -10.45 -9.72
N LEU A 133 22.04 -10.51 -11.04
CA LEU A 133 21.12 -11.41 -11.74
C LEU A 133 21.84 -12.57 -12.42
N ALA A 134 23.18 -12.64 -12.34
CA ALA A 134 23.98 -13.60 -13.11
C ALA A 134 23.53 -15.05 -12.84
N ASP A 135 23.36 -15.39 -11.57
CA ASP A 135 23.02 -16.75 -11.13
C ASP A 135 21.50 -17.06 -11.18
N ALA A 136 20.64 -16.06 -11.45
CA ALA A 136 19.21 -16.28 -11.48
C ALA A 136 18.70 -16.68 -12.88
N ASP A 137 17.85 -17.69 -12.97
CA ASP A 137 17.10 -18.06 -14.17
C ASP A 137 15.80 -17.30 -14.30
N ILE A 138 15.15 -17.05 -13.16
CA ILE A 138 13.84 -16.38 -13.06
C ILE A 138 13.82 -15.43 -11.85
N ILE A 139 13.24 -14.29 -12.03
CA ILE A 139 13.00 -13.31 -10.97
C ILE A 139 11.52 -13.34 -10.58
N ILE A 140 11.21 -13.42 -9.29
CA ILE A 140 9.84 -13.32 -8.76
C ILE A 140 9.69 -11.96 -8.07
N PHE A 141 8.66 -11.22 -8.43
CA PHE A 141 8.25 -10.01 -7.75
C PHE A 141 6.95 -10.26 -6.99
N ASP A 142 6.98 -10.09 -5.68
CA ASP A 142 5.84 -10.28 -4.79
C ASP A 142 5.85 -9.22 -3.69
N ILE A 143 5.20 -8.08 -3.91
CA ILE A 143 5.11 -6.96 -2.97
C ILE A 143 3.72 -6.36 -3.02
N GLN A 144 3.13 -6.08 -1.86
CA GLN A 144 1.85 -5.37 -1.76
C GLN A 144 2.03 -3.89 -2.02
N ASP A 145 1.44 -3.37 -3.09
CA ASP A 145 1.29 -1.94 -3.38
C ASP A 145 -0.03 -1.39 -2.82
N ILE A 146 -0.18 -0.06 -2.80
CA ILE A 146 -1.39 0.62 -2.31
C ILE A 146 -2.07 1.53 -3.35
N GLY A 147 -1.65 1.47 -4.61
CA GLY A 147 -2.32 2.14 -5.73
C GLY A 147 -2.10 3.64 -5.85
N ALA A 148 -1.11 4.21 -5.18
CA ALA A 148 -0.75 5.62 -5.27
C ALA A 148 0.60 5.81 -5.98
N ARG A 149 0.67 6.64 -7.02
CA ARG A 149 1.85 6.85 -7.87
C ARG A 149 3.15 7.09 -7.10
N PHE A 150 3.09 7.82 -6.01
CA PHE A 150 4.27 8.16 -5.22
C PHE A 150 4.61 7.10 -4.15
N TYR A 151 3.85 6.00 -4.05
CA TYR A 151 4.22 4.84 -3.26
C TYR A 151 5.21 3.99 -4.07
N THR A 152 6.46 3.93 -3.64
CA THR A 152 7.63 3.68 -4.51
C THR A 152 7.83 2.24 -4.97
N TYR A 153 6.98 1.29 -4.59
CA TYR A 153 7.11 -0.10 -5.03
C TYR A 153 6.90 -0.28 -6.53
N ILE A 154 6.04 0.52 -7.17
CA ILE A 154 5.91 0.54 -8.63
C ILE A 154 7.17 1.10 -9.32
N SER A 155 7.91 1.99 -8.66
CA SER A 155 9.20 2.49 -9.16
C SER A 155 10.31 1.44 -9.01
N THR A 156 10.31 0.66 -7.93
CA THR A 156 11.17 -0.51 -7.78
C THR A 156 10.89 -1.54 -8.87
N LEU A 157 9.60 -1.82 -9.13
CA LEU A 157 9.18 -2.73 -10.21
C LEU A 157 9.71 -2.28 -11.57
N HIS A 158 9.61 -0.99 -11.91
CA HIS A 158 10.15 -0.44 -13.16
C HIS A 158 11.63 -0.81 -13.34
N TYR A 159 12.46 -0.56 -12.33
CA TYR A 159 13.89 -0.86 -12.41
C TYR A 159 14.19 -2.36 -12.45
N VAL A 160 13.39 -3.19 -11.80
CA VAL A 160 13.49 -4.65 -11.89
C VAL A 160 13.14 -5.12 -13.30
N MET A 161 12.04 -4.64 -13.89
CA MET A 161 11.62 -4.94 -15.25
C MET A 161 12.72 -4.55 -16.26
N GLU A 162 13.27 -3.35 -16.12
CA GLU A 162 14.32 -2.83 -16.98
C GLU A 162 15.59 -3.73 -16.89
N SER A 163 16.01 -4.08 -15.67
CA SER A 163 17.14 -4.98 -15.47
C SER A 163 16.89 -6.38 -16.04
N CYS A 164 15.69 -6.92 -15.87
CA CYS A 164 15.31 -8.21 -16.45
C CYS A 164 15.36 -8.16 -17.98
N ALA A 165 14.84 -7.11 -18.61
CA ALA A 165 14.87 -6.93 -20.06
C ALA A 165 16.29 -6.87 -20.61
N GLU A 166 17.17 -6.05 -19.99
CA GLU A 166 18.55 -5.87 -20.39
C GLU A 166 19.39 -7.15 -20.25
N ASN A 167 19.09 -7.98 -19.25
CA ASN A 167 19.82 -9.21 -18.94
C ASN A 167 19.10 -10.48 -19.45
N LYS A 168 18.02 -10.34 -20.22
CA LYS A 168 17.22 -11.45 -20.77
C LYS A 168 16.76 -12.45 -19.70
N LYS A 169 16.32 -11.93 -18.58
CA LYS A 169 15.76 -12.70 -17.46
C LYS A 169 14.25 -12.65 -17.48
N LYS A 170 13.60 -13.77 -17.20
CA LYS A 170 12.15 -13.84 -17.04
C LYS A 170 11.73 -13.21 -15.71
N LEU A 171 10.71 -12.36 -15.74
CA LEU A 171 10.08 -11.80 -14.54
C LEU A 171 8.69 -12.42 -14.35
N LEU A 172 8.47 -13.00 -13.18
CA LEU A 172 7.20 -13.51 -12.72
C LEU A 172 6.65 -12.57 -11.63
N ILE A 173 5.48 -12.00 -11.84
CA ILE A 173 4.80 -11.19 -10.84
C ILE A 173 3.69 -12.04 -10.22
N LEU A 174 3.71 -12.16 -8.90
CA LEU A 174 2.61 -12.71 -8.12
C LEU A 174 1.73 -11.54 -7.70
N ASP A 175 0.64 -11.32 -8.44
CA ASP A 175 -0.17 -10.11 -8.29
C ASP A 175 -0.94 -10.08 -6.96
N ARG A 176 -1.24 -8.87 -6.49
CA ARG A 176 -1.96 -8.61 -5.24
C ARG A 176 -3.05 -7.57 -5.44
N PRO A 177 -4.18 -7.69 -4.75
CA PRO A 177 -5.25 -6.70 -4.84
C PRO A 177 -4.76 -5.29 -4.48
N ASN A 178 -5.31 -4.29 -5.17
CA ASN A 178 -5.03 -2.90 -4.87
C ASN A 178 -6.12 -2.33 -3.94
N PRO A 179 -5.82 -1.92 -2.70
CA PRO A 179 -6.81 -1.38 -1.78
C PRO A 179 -7.41 -0.03 -2.24
N ASN A 180 -6.73 0.69 -3.14
CA ASN A 180 -7.23 1.90 -3.82
C ASN A 180 -7.55 1.62 -5.31
N GLY A 181 -7.87 0.37 -5.67
CA GLY A 181 -8.15 -0.06 -7.04
C GLY A 181 -9.44 0.48 -7.64
N TYR A 182 -10.36 0.94 -6.81
CA TYR A 182 -11.75 1.29 -7.13
C TYR A 182 -11.96 2.69 -7.70
N TYR A 183 -10.88 3.45 -7.98
CA TYR A 183 -10.99 4.78 -8.59
C TYR A 183 -9.69 5.22 -9.28
N VAL A 184 -9.83 6.24 -10.12
CA VAL A 184 -8.71 6.94 -10.77
C VAL A 184 -8.87 8.43 -10.52
N ASP A 185 -7.86 9.10 -9.93
CA ASP A 185 -7.95 10.54 -9.63
C ASP A 185 -6.57 11.22 -9.47
N GLY A 186 -6.60 12.54 -9.55
CA GLY A 186 -5.45 13.43 -9.41
C GLY A 186 -4.71 13.72 -10.70
N PRO A 187 -3.84 14.73 -10.70
CA PRO A 187 -3.12 15.13 -11.91
C PRO A 187 -2.22 14.01 -12.43
N VAL A 188 -2.18 13.86 -13.75
CA VAL A 188 -1.27 12.95 -14.45
C VAL A 188 0.15 13.53 -14.41
N LEU A 189 1.15 12.66 -14.20
CA LEU A 189 2.55 13.08 -14.16
C LEU A 189 3.00 13.63 -15.50
N GLU A 190 3.53 14.83 -15.50
CA GLU A 190 4.26 15.39 -16.62
C GLU A 190 5.72 14.91 -16.65
N LYS A 191 6.26 14.62 -17.84
CA LYS A 191 7.61 14.10 -18.00
C LYS A 191 8.70 14.93 -17.30
N ALA A 192 8.51 16.24 -17.19
CA ALA A 192 9.45 17.16 -16.54
C ALA A 192 9.59 16.90 -15.03
N TYR A 193 8.61 16.25 -14.39
CA TYR A 193 8.58 15.95 -12.96
C TYR A 193 8.89 14.49 -12.65
N THR A 194 9.34 13.72 -13.64
CA THR A 194 9.76 12.32 -13.45
C THR A 194 10.80 12.20 -12.35
N SER A 195 10.56 11.30 -11.39
CA SER A 195 11.43 11.04 -10.24
C SER A 195 11.12 9.64 -9.67
N PHE A 196 11.81 9.24 -8.59
CA PHE A 196 11.50 7.95 -7.95
C PHE A 196 10.11 7.90 -7.31
N VAL A 197 9.50 9.06 -6.99
CA VAL A 197 8.11 9.14 -6.52
C VAL A 197 7.09 9.32 -7.66
N GLY A 198 7.51 9.12 -8.92
CA GLY A 198 6.66 9.19 -10.10
C GLY A 198 7.47 8.92 -11.36
N MET A 199 7.44 7.69 -11.86
CA MET A 199 8.23 7.25 -13.02
C MET A 199 7.50 7.47 -14.34
N HIS A 200 6.18 7.29 -14.37
CA HIS A 200 5.39 7.25 -15.59
C HIS A 200 4.23 8.23 -15.58
N GLN A 201 3.74 8.58 -16.78
CA GLN A 201 2.64 9.52 -17.00
C GLN A 201 1.29 8.90 -16.60
N ILE A 202 1.08 8.73 -15.31
CA ILE A 202 -0.14 8.21 -14.70
C ILE A 202 -0.66 9.18 -13.65
N PRO A 203 -1.96 9.16 -13.31
CA PRO A 203 -2.52 9.97 -12.22
C PRO A 203 -1.99 9.56 -10.85
N ILE A 204 -2.26 10.37 -9.82
CA ILE A 204 -1.88 10.05 -8.44
C ILE A 204 -2.46 8.71 -8.01
N VAL A 205 -3.76 8.49 -8.23
CA VAL A 205 -4.40 7.19 -8.04
C VAL A 205 -4.71 6.60 -9.41
N HIS A 206 -4.09 5.46 -9.70
CA HIS A 206 -4.11 4.88 -11.04
C HIS A 206 -5.11 3.74 -11.22
N GLY A 207 -5.70 3.23 -10.12
CA GLY A 207 -6.73 2.20 -10.19
C GLY A 207 -6.27 0.86 -10.80
N MET A 208 -5.02 0.47 -10.64
CA MET A 208 -4.44 -0.76 -11.21
C MET A 208 -3.73 -1.56 -10.12
N THR A 209 -3.73 -2.89 -10.25
CA THR A 209 -2.82 -3.73 -9.48
C THR A 209 -1.38 -3.59 -9.97
N ILE A 210 -0.43 -4.15 -9.22
CA ILE A 210 0.99 -4.09 -9.62
C ILE A 210 1.24 -4.92 -10.88
N GLY A 211 0.51 -6.03 -11.07
CA GLY A 211 0.56 -6.85 -12.27
C GLY A 211 0.02 -6.15 -13.50
N GLU A 212 -1.11 -5.47 -13.39
CA GLU A 212 -1.68 -4.64 -14.47
C GLU A 212 -0.77 -3.48 -14.84
N TYR A 213 -0.21 -2.80 -13.82
CA TYR A 213 0.76 -1.72 -14.02
C TYR A 213 2.00 -2.21 -14.77
N ALA A 214 2.56 -3.36 -14.39
CA ALA A 214 3.70 -3.95 -15.12
C ALA A 214 3.38 -4.26 -16.58
N ARG A 215 2.19 -4.80 -16.86
CA ARG A 215 1.72 -5.03 -18.23
C ARG A 215 1.64 -3.72 -19.03
N MET A 216 1.14 -2.65 -18.42
CA MET A 216 1.06 -1.33 -19.05
C MET A 216 2.45 -0.77 -19.34
N VAL A 217 3.37 -0.77 -18.38
CA VAL A 217 4.75 -0.31 -18.56
C VAL A 217 5.43 -1.05 -19.71
N ASN A 218 5.24 -2.37 -19.78
CA ASN A 218 5.80 -3.21 -20.83
C ASN A 218 5.15 -2.98 -22.19
N GLY A 219 3.81 -2.91 -22.23
CA GLY A 219 3.04 -2.77 -23.46
C GLY A 219 3.11 -1.37 -24.10
N GLU A 220 3.24 -0.33 -23.28
CA GLU A 220 3.42 1.06 -23.76
C GLU A 220 4.91 1.40 -24.00
N HIS A 221 5.83 0.42 -23.88
CA HIS A 221 7.27 0.60 -24.10
C HIS A 221 7.90 1.69 -23.22
N TRP A 222 7.48 1.78 -21.95
CA TRP A 222 7.93 2.84 -21.04
C TRP A 222 9.27 2.56 -20.35
N LEU A 223 9.87 1.39 -20.56
CA LEU A 223 11.23 1.11 -20.11
C LEU A 223 12.24 1.87 -20.97
N THR A 224 13.44 2.12 -20.44
CA THR A 224 14.50 2.86 -21.15
C THR A 224 14.79 2.23 -22.52
N ASN A 225 14.88 3.06 -23.54
CA ASN A 225 15.05 2.64 -24.95
C ASN A 225 13.90 1.76 -25.51
N GLY A 226 12.74 1.74 -24.84
CA GLY A 226 11.58 0.97 -25.27
C GLY A 226 11.76 -0.55 -25.22
N VAL A 227 12.74 -1.03 -24.43
CA VAL A 227 12.93 -2.48 -24.24
C VAL A 227 11.71 -3.11 -23.59
N GLN A 228 11.51 -4.41 -23.81
CA GLN A 228 10.42 -5.16 -23.20
C GLN A 228 10.98 -6.30 -22.35
N CYS A 229 10.39 -6.46 -21.17
CA CYS A 229 10.71 -7.55 -20.26
C CYS A 229 9.92 -8.81 -20.65
N GLU A 230 10.54 -9.99 -20.57
CA GLU A 230 9.81 -11.27 -20.60
C GLU A 230 9.00 -11.40 -19.30
N LEU A 231 7.75 -10.96 -19.36
CA LEU A 231 6.87 -10.77 -18.23
C LEU A 231 5.78 -11.83 -18.19
N GLN A 232 5.59 -12.45 -17.03
CA GLN A 232 4.41 -13.25 -16.71
C GLN A 232 3.78 -12.73 -15.42
N VAL A 233 2.46 -12.61 -15.40
CA VAL A 233 1.68 -12.24 -14.21
C VAL A 233 0.81 -13.41 -13.80
N ILE A 234 0.85 -13.78 -12.53
CA ILE A 234 -0.14 -14.68 -11.92
C ILE A 234 -1.19 -13.77 -11.28
N PRO A 235 -2.38 -13.67 -11.86
CA PRO A 235 -3.42 -12.78 -11.36
C PRO A 235 -3.99 -13.25 -10.02
N CYS A 236 -4.66 -12.37 -9.30
CA CYS A 236 -5.49 -12.73 -8.16
C CYS A 236 -6.70 -13.55 -8.65
N ALA A 237 -7.19 -14.48 -7.84
CA ALA A 237 -8.47 -15.12 -8.10
C ALA A 237 -9.57 -14.46 -7.26
N ASN A 238 -10.81 -14.47 -7.78
CA ASN A 238 -12.00 -13.93 -7.13
C ASN A 238 -11.86 -12.45 -6.72
N TYR A 239 -11.19 -11.65 -7.52
CA TYR A 239 -10.95 -10.23 -7.29
C TYR A 239 -11.50 -9.40 -8.44
N ASP A 240 -12.14 -8.29 -8.11
CA ASP A 240 -12.41 -7.19 -9.02
C ASP A 240 -12.02 -5.84 -8.40
N HIS A 241 -12.00 -4.78 -9.22
CA HIS A 241 -11.57 -3.47 -8.75
C HIS A 241 -12.53 -2.78 -7.76
N THR A 242 -13.74 -3.30 -7.57
CA THR A 242 -14.72 -2.77 -6.61
C THR A 242 -14.60 -3.41 -5.23
N ASP A 243 -13.84 -4.50 -5.12
CA ASP A 243 -13.69 -5.24 -3.88
C ASP A 243 -13.01 -4.42 -2.78
N ILE A 244 -13.47 -4.64 -1.56
CA ILE A 244 -12.81 -4.13 -0.35
C ILE A 244 -11.78 -5.17 0.08
N TYR A 245 -10.52 -4.85 -0.14
CA TYR A 245 -9.42 -5.70 0.29
C TYR A 245 -8.68 -5.10 1.47
N ASN A 246 -8.76 -5.76 2.63
CA ASN A 246 -8.07 -5.35 3.84
C ASN A 246 -6.67 -5.99 3.91
N LEU A 247 -5.68 -5.19 4.25
CA LEU A 247 -4.31 -5.65 4.39
C LEU A 247 -4.04 -6.04 5.84
N ASP A 248 -3.72 -7.31 6.07
CA ASP A 248 -3.39 -7.84 7.41
C ASP A 248 -1.97 -7.44 7.84
N ILE A 249 -1.09 -7.16 6.88
CA ILE A 249 0.30 -6.82 7.11
C ILE A 249 0.54 -5.37 6.69
N PRO A 250 1.04 -4.49 7.59
CA PRO A 250 1.42 -3.14 7.23
C PRO A 250 2.42 -3.11 6.08
N THR A 251 2.14 -2.31 5.06
CA THR A 251 3.01 -2.20 3.87
C THR A 251 4.29 -1.42 4.14
N SER A 252 4.31 -0.60 5.19
CA SER A 252 5.50 0.09 5.69
C SER A 252 5.34 0.44 7.18
N PRO A 253 6.43 0.83 7.87
CA PRO A 253 6.35 1.25 9.27
C PRO A 253 5.43 2.46 9.51
N ASN A 254 5.14 3.25 8.47
CA ASN A 254 4.24 4.40 8.54
C ASN A 254 2.86 4.14 7.90
N MET A 255 2.63 2.96 7.33
CA MET A 255 1.35 2.60 6.68
C MET A 255 0.75 1.42 7.42
N ARG A 256 0.17 1.70 8.62
CA ARG A 256 -0.16 0.68 9.63
C ARG A 256 -1.62 0.26 9.62
N THR A 257 -2.49 1.06 9.04
CA THR A 257 -3.95 0.86 9.07
C THR A 257 -4.55 1.07 7.69
N MET A 258 -5.71 0.48 7.45
CA MET A 258 -6.47 0.75 6.21
C MET A 258 -6.87 2.23 6.12
N GLN A 259 -7.14 2.87 7.25
CA GLN A 259 -7.43 4.31 7.31
C GLN A 259 -6.28 5.14 6.71
N ALA A 260 -5.03 4.85 7.12
CA ALA A 260 -3.85 5.51 6.57
C ALA A 260 -3.71 5.26 5.05
N ILE A 261 -4.00 4.04 4.59
CA ILE A 261 -3.93 3.65 3.17
C ILE A 261 -4.94 4.45 2.33
N TYR A 262 -6.18 4.58 2.79
CA TYR A 262 -7.20 5.36 2.08
C TYR A 262 -6.93 6.87 2.11
N LEU A 263 -6.35 7.38 3.19
CA LEU A 263 -5.98 8.79 3.33
C LEU A 263 -4.70 9.15 2.56
N TYR A 264 -3.82 8.18 2.33
CA TYR A 264 -2.49 8.41 1.76
C TYR A 264 -2.47 9.18 0.44
N PRO A 265 -3.35 8.92 -0.56
CA PRO A 265 -3.35 9.69 -1.80
C PRO A 265 -3.53 11.21 -1.62
N THR A 266 -4.28 11.62 -0.58
CA THR A 266 -4.42 13.03 -0.20
C THR A 266 -3.25 13.50 0.67
N LEU A 267 -2.94 12.75 1.73
CA LEU A 267 -2.06 13.24 2.78
C LEU A 267 -0.59 13.25 2.36
N CYS A 268 -0.17 12.39 1.44
CA CYS A 268 1.19 12.39 0.93
C CYS A 268 1.56 13.73 0.26
N LEU A 269 0.62 14.47 -0.31
CA LEU A 269 0.86 15.80 -0.86
C LEU A 269 1.40 16.79 0.19
N PHE A 270 1.01 16.64 1.46
CA PHE A 270 1.54 17.47 2.56
C PHE A 270 3.02 17.24 2.84
N GLU A 271 3.62 16.12 2.42
CA GLU A 271 5.07 15.92 2.56
C GLU A 271 5.91 16.92 1.74
N GLY A 272 5.28 17.59 0.76
CA GLY A 272 5.85 18.72 0.04
C GLY A 272 5.58 20.09 0.70
N THR A 273 5.11 20.12 1.95
CA THR A 273 4.70 21.35 2.67
C THR A 273 5.29 21.40 4.08
N ASN A 274 5.07 22.53 4.75
CA ASN A 274 5.39 22.69 6.17
C ASN A 274 4.25 22.20 7.09
N VAL A 275 3.68 21.05 6.75
CA VAL A 275 2.67 20.33 7.55
C VAL A 275 3.12 18.88 7.76
N SER A 276 3.10 18.42 9.01
CA SER A 276 3.39 17.04 9.37
C SER A 276 2.22 16.13 9.02
N VAL A 277 2.52 14.96 8.47
CA VAL A 277 1.57 13.86 8.23
C VAL A 277 1.55 12.84 9.38
N GLY A 278 1.89 13.28 10.58
CA GLY A 278 1.86 12.42 11.78
C GLY A 278 3.03 11.43 11.88
N ARG A 279 4.05 11.51 11.02
CA ARG A 279 5.28 10.70 11.20
C ARG A 279 5.90 10.98 12.56
N GLY A 280 6.37 9.95 13.25
CA GLY A 280 6.88 10.07 14.64
C GLY A 280 5.77 10.09 15.69
N THR A 281 4.54 9.70 15.34
CA THR A 281 3.43 9.42 16.25
C THR A 281 3.00 7.95 16.12
N ASP A 282 2.00 7.55 16.87
CA ASP A 282 1.35 6.24 16.74
C ASP A 282 0.38 6.18 15.53
N LYS A 283 0.06 7.33 14.91
CA LYS A 283 -0.92 7.50 13.83
C LYS A 283 -0.36 8.23 12.59
N PRO A 284 0.75 7.74 11.98
CA PRO A 284 1.27 8.34 10.76
C PRO A 284 0.24 8.19 9.62
N PHE A 285 0.08 9.25 8.83
CA PHE A 285 -0.94 9.41 7.78
C PHE A 285 -2.40 9.30 8.27
N GLU A 286 -2.62 9.48 9.57
CA GLU A 286 -3.93 9.66 10.17
C GLU A 286 -3.99 10.96 11.00
N TYR A 287 -2.84 11.53 11.39
CA TYR A 287 -2.71 12.86 11.98
C TYR A 287 -2.11 13.84 10.98
N ILE A 288 -2.67 15.03 10.92
CA ILE A 288 -2.16 16.16 10.15
C ILE A 288 -2.00 17.35 11.07
N GLY A 289 -0.86 18.05 10.98
CA GLY A 289 -0.70 19.24 11.80
C GLY A 289 0.63 19.95 11.59
N SER A 290 0.71 21.17 12.12
CA SER A 290 1.89 22.02 12.02
C SER A 290 1.98 22.95 13.23
N PRO A 291 3.19 23.37 13.64
CA PRO A 291 3.35 24.48 14.59
C PRO A 291 2.78 25.80 14.09
N TYR A 292 2.52 25.89 12.79
CA TYR A 292 2.05 27.10 12.10
C TYR A 292 0.51 27.13 11.88
N LEU A 293 -0.18 26.08 12.27
CA LEU A 293 -1.65 26.07 12.28
C LEU A 293 -2.19 26.63 13.61
N PRO A 294 -3.32 27.34 13.59
CA PRO A 294 -3.99 27.76 14.79
C PRO A 294 -4.47 26.56 15.61
N PRO A 295 -4.78 26.73 16.91
CA PRO A 295 -5.42 25.69 17.70
C PRO A 295 -6.75 25.21 17.09
N THR A 296 -6.89 23.91 16.84
CA THR A 296 -8.07 23.27 16.24
C THR A 296 -8.83 22.40 17.22
N GLY A 297 -8.38 22.33 18.49
CA GLY A 297 -8.89 21.41 19.50
C GLY A 297 -8.15 20.08 19.54
N PHE A 298 -7.26 19.81 18.56
CA PHE A 298 -6.38 18.65 18.54
C PHE A 298 -4.93 19.09 18.30
N SER A 299 -3.99 18.42 18.96
CA SER A 299 -2.56 18.63 18.73
C SER A 299 -1.76 17.37 19.06
N PHE A 300 -0.57 17.25 18.48
CA PHE A 300 0.36 16.17 18.75
C PHE A 300 1.81 16.68 18.72
N VAL A 301 2.74 15.87 19.25
CA VAL A 301 4.17 16.17 19.23
C VAL A 301 4.90 15.01 18.58
N PRO A 302 5.47 15.19 17.37
CA PRO A 302 6.29 14.17 16.73
C PRO A 302 7.52 13.82 17.57
N LYS A 303 7.82 12.51 17.68
CA LYS A 303 8.98 11.99 18.41
C LYS A 303 9.76 11.02 17.52
N SER A 304 11.05 10.88 17.80
CA SER A 304 11.84 9.83 17.15
C SER A 304 11.27 8.46 17.48
N GLY A 305 11.10 7.62 16.47
CA GLY A 305 10.53 6.27 16.61
C GLY A 305 10.77 5.41 15.38
N SER A 306 10.25 4.18 15.43
CA SER A 306 10.29 3.26 14.28
C SER A 306 9.54 3.87 13.09
N GLY A 307 10.16 3.84 11.91
CA GLY A 307 9.63 4.42 10.68
C GLY A 307 9.90 5.92 10.49
N ALA A 308 10.38 6.63 11.55
CA ALA A 308 10.72 8.05 11.48
C ALA A 308 11.69 8.44 12.60
N LYS A 309 13.00 8.28 12.39
CA LYS A 309 14.03 8.69 13.38
C LYS A 309 14.06 10.19 13.59
N THR A 310 13.87 10.95 12.54
CA THR A 310 13.88 12.42 12.54
C THR A 310 12.62 12.95 11.82
N PRO A 311 11.43 12.79 12.42
CA PRO A 311 10.19 13.28 11.79
C PRO A 311 10.19 14.82 11.70
N PRO A 312 9.48 15.40 10.72
CA PRO A 312 9.26 16.85 10.68
C PRO A 312 8.68 17.35 12.00
N PHE A 313 9.15 18.52 12.44
CA PHE A 313 8.73 19.18 13.70
C PHE A 313 8.93 18.33 14.97
N MET A 314 9.95 17.46 14.99
CA MET A 314 10.26 16.63 16.15
C MET A 314 10.38 17.48 17.43
N GLY A 315 9.64 17.14 18.48
CA GLY A 315 9.62 17.84 19.77
C GLY A 315 8.78 19.13 19.80
N GLN A 316 8.17 19.52 18.67
CA GLN A 316 7.32 20.71 18.62
C GLN A 316 5.83 20.32 18.66
N THR A 317 5.00 21.16 19.28
CA THR A 317 3.56 20.96 19.25
C THR A 317 3.02 21.33 17.87
N CYS A 318 2.39 20.38 17.20
CA CYS A 318 1.67 20.57 15.94
C CYS A 318 0.18 20.62 16.23
N ASN A 319 -0.46 21.76 15.99
CA ASN A 319 -1.92 21.88 15.98
C ASN A 319 -2.45 21.30 14.66
N GLY A 320 -3.62 20.65 14.67
CA GLY A 320 -4.14 20.05 13.44
C GLY A 320 -5.34 19.16 13.64
N TYR A 321 -5.40 18.04 12.94
CA TYR A 321 -6.58 17.21 12.80
C TYR A 321 -6.26 15.74 13.08
N ASP A 322 -7.16 15.06 13.79
CA ASP A 322 -7.18 13.60 14.00
C ASP A 322 -8.16 12.96 13.00
N LEU A 323 -7.62 12.44 11.90
CA LEU A 323 -8.38 11.78 10.84
C LEU A 323 -8.61 10.30 11.12
N SER A 324 -7.99 9.75 12.17
CA SER A 324 -8.15 8.32 12.53
C SER A 324 -9.59 7.97 12.95
N LYS A 325 -10.37 8.99 13.25
CA LYS A 325 -11.79 8.87 13.68
C LYS A 325 -12.79 9.18 12.57
N TRP A 326 -12.31 9.53 11.39
CA TRP A 326 -13.21 9.79 10.27
C TRP A 326 -13.88 8.49 9.83
N PRO A 327 -15.17 8.52 9.48
CA PRO A 327 -15.88 7.36 8.98
C PRO A 327 -15.17 6.80 7.73
N VAL A 328 -15.03 5.47 7.66
CA VAL A 328 -14.33 4.79 6.54
C VAL A 328 -14.93 5.18 5.19
N ASP A 329 -16.24 5.29 5.08
CA ASP A 329 -16.92 5.69 3.85
C ASP A 329 -16.52 7.12 3.41
N SER A 330 -16.22 8.01 4.37
CA SER A 330 -15.76 9.37 4.05
C SER A 330 -14.33 9.37 3.47
N VAL A 331 -13.46 8.47 3.93
CA VAL A 331 -12.08 8.38 3.43
C VAL A 331 -11.98 7.54 2.17
N ARG A 332 -12.89 6.57 1.97
CA ARG A 332 -13.05 5.79 0.73
C ARG A 332 -13.95 6.50 -0.29
N SER A 333 -13.91 7.81 -0.36
CA SER A 333 -14.79 8.63 -1.22
C SER A 333 -14.59 8.46 -2.74
N GLY A 334 -13.61 7.67 -3.18
CA GLY A 334 -13.29 7.51 -4.60
C GLY A 334 -12.65 8.74 -5.24
N LYS A 335 -12.09 9.63 -4.43
CA LYS A 335 -11.39 10.85 -4.88
C LYS A 335 -10.35 11.32 -3.86
N ILE A 336 -9.33 12.02 -4.34
CA ILE A 336 -8.40 12.77 -3.49
C ILE A 336 -9.18 13.88 -2.79
N ASN A 337 -9.07 14.02 -1.49
CA ASN A 337 -9.80 15.04 -0.72
C ASN A 337 -9.11 16.42 -0.82
N LEU A 338 -9.30 17.12 -1.93
CA LEU A 338 -8.74 18.46 -2.12
C LEU A 338 -9.39 19.50 -1.21
N ALA A 339 -10.68 19.36 -0.88
CA ALA A 339 -11.33 20.27 0.04
C ALA A 339 -10.60 20.34 1.39
N PHE A 340 -10.23 19.18 1.93
CA PHE A 340 -9.42 19.12 3.16
C PHE A 340 -8.02 19.72 2.98
N PHE A 341 -7.36 19.45 1.84
CA PHE A 341 -6.05 20.04 1.56
C PHE A 341 -6.13 21.58 1.50
N LEU A 342 -7.13 22.12 0.80
CA LEU A 342 -7.37 23.56 0.70
C LEU A 342 -7.74 24.19 2.05
N GLU A 343 -8.55 23.50 2.88
CA GLU A 343 -8.87 23.94 4.25
C GLU A 343 -7.60 24.13 5.08
N VAL A 344 -6.70 23.13 5.08
CA VAL A 344 -5.41 23.22 5.81
C VAL A 344 -4.53 24.34 5.25
N TYR A 345 -4.49 24.52 3.93
CA TYR A 345 -3.76 25.60 3.28
C TYR A 345 -4.28 26.99 3.71
N HIS A 346 -5.59 27.19 3.69
CA HIS A 346 -6.20 28.49 4.08
C HIS A 346 -6.05 28.81 5.57
N ASN A 347 -6.03 27.77 6.41
CA ASN A 347 -5.84 27.92 7.86
C ASN A 347 -4.36 28.10 8.26
N TYR A 348 -3.43 27.91 7.33
CA TYR A 348 -2.01 28.06 7.63
C TYR A 348 -1.62 29.54 7.80
N ALA A 349 -1.26 29.92 9.02
CA ALA A 349 -1.01 31.31 9.41
C ALA A 349 0.44 31.52 9.86
N SER A 350 1.35 31.69 8.90
CA SER A 350 2.77 31.91 9.19
C SER A 350 3.45 32.69 8.06
N SER A 351 4.54 33.40 8.41
CA SER A 351 5.48 33.94 7.43
C SER A 351 6.37 32.87 6.79
N THR A 352 6.49 31.68 7.41
CA THR A 352 7.13 30.52 6.79
C THR A 352 6.26 30.04 5.62
N PRO A 353 6.82 29.82 4.41
CA PRO A 353 6.02 29.36 3.27
C PRO A 353 5.30 28.04 3.56
N PHE A 354 4.06 27.89 3.07
CA PHE A 354 3.34 26.62 3.19
C PHE A 354 4.03 25.48 2.41
N PHE A 355 4.40 25.74 1.16
CA PHE A 355 5.12 24.78 0.32
C PHE A 355 6.62 24.83 0.58
N LEU A 356 7.26 23.66 0.62
CA LEU A 356 8.72 23.56 0.73
C LEU A 356 9.41 24.12 -0.51
N GLU A 357 10.53 24.80 -0.34
CA GLU A 357 11.30 25.44 -1.43
C GLU A 357 12.05 24.42 -2.31
N ASN A 358 12.16 23.15 -1.88
CA ASN A 358 12.86 22.08 -2.59
C ASN A 358 12.08 21.50 -3.78
N ASN A 359 10.95 22.09 -4.14
CA ASN A 359 10.07 21.67 -5.23
C ASN A 359 9.48 20.26 -5.10
N PHE A 360 9.49 19.70 -3.87
CA PHE A 360 9.03 18.32 -3.65
C PHE A 360 7.53 18.17 -3.86
N PHE A 361 6.74 19.20 -3.52
CA PHE A 361 5.30 19.21 -3.79
C PHE A 361 4.98 18.95 -5.28
N ASN A 362 5.69 19.64 -6.19
CA ASN A 362 5.46 19.46 -7.62
C ASN A 362 5.85 18.06 -8.12
N LYS A 363 6.85 17.40 -7.48
CA LYS A 363 7.18 16.01 -7.79
C LYS A 363 6.08 15.05 -7.33
N LEU A 364 5.46 15.32 -6.18
CA LEU A 364 4.32 14.55 -5.68
C LEU A 364 3.07 14.79 -6.53
N ALA A 365 2.75 16.05 -6.81
CA ALA A 365 1.63 16.42 -7.68
C ALA A 365 1.82 15.88 -9.11
N GLY A 366 3.07 15.86 -9.60
CA GLY A 366 3.41 15.43 -10.95
C GLY A 366 3.45 16.59 -11.95
N ASN A 367 3.17 17.81 -11.51
CA ASN A 367 3.21 19.05 -12.31
C ASN A 367 3.42 20.26 -11.39
N ALA A 368 3.60 21.44 -11.96
CA ALA A 368 3.65 22.71 -11.22
C ALA A 368 2.27 23.36 -11.08
N GLU A 369 1.31 22.96 -11.91
CA GLU A 369 0.02 23.61 -12.05
C GLU A 369 -0.79 23.56 -10.76
N LEU A 370 -0.87 22.37 -10.10
CA LEU A 370 -1.62 22.20 -8.86
C LEU A 370 -1.21 23.21 -7.78
N MET A 371 0.11 23.42 -7.58
CA MET A 371 0.60 24.42 -6.62
C MET A 371 0.17 25.83 -7.01
N GLN A 372 0.23 26.19 -8.29
CA GLN A 372 -0.17 27.50 -8.79
C GLN A 372 -1.67 27.74 -8.61
N GLN A 373 -2.49 26.75 -8.90
CA GLN A 373 -3.96 26.80 -8.74
C GLN A 373 -4.33 27.00 -7.26
N ILE A 374 -3.70 26.27 -6.34
CA ILE A 374 -3.90 26.43 -4.90
C ILE A 374 -3.52 27.85 -4.45
N LYS A 375 -2.36 28.35 -4.89
CA LYS A 375 -1.89 29.72 -4.57
C LYS A 375 -2.78 30.82 -5.17
N ALA A 376 -3.40 30.55 -6.31
CA ALA A 376 -4.35 31.45 -6.96
C ALA A 376 -5.74 31.44 -6.29
N GLY A 377 -5.98 30.51 -5.33
CA GLY A 377 -7.23 30.40 -4.61
C GLY A 377 -8.37 29.79 -5.42
N LEU A 378 -8.05 28.91 -6.39
CA LEU A 378 -9.05 28.17 -7.14
C LEU A 378 -9.81 27.21 -6.22
N SER A 379 -11.09 27.00 -6.51
CA SER A 379 -11.94 26.03 -5.83
C SER A 379 -11.51 24.58 -6.15
N GLU A 380 -11.94 23.62 -5.32
CA GLU A 380 -11.73 22.19 -5.61
C GLU A 380 -12.27 21.82 -7.01
N GLU A 381 -13.43 22.33 -7.39
CA GLU A 381 -14.07 22.03 -8.67
C GLU A 381 -13.24 22.53 -9.86
N GLU A 382 -12.75 23.78 -9.82
CA GLU A 382 -11.91 24.36 -10.85
C GLU A 382 -10.58 23.58 -10.98
N ILE A 383 -9.96 23.22 -9.87
CA ILE A 383 -8.74 22.42 -9.85
C ILE A 383 -9.00 21.05 -10.47
N ARG A 384 -10.10 20.36 -10.10
CA ARG A 384 -10.43 19.04 -10.63
C ARG A 384 -10.70 19.04 -12.11
N LEU A 385 -11.29 20.11 -12.64
CA LEU A 385 -11.55 20.23 -14.08
C LEU A 385 -10.25 20.23 -14.88
N SER A 386 -9.15 20.77 -14.34
CA SER A 386 -7.89 20.92 -15.07
C SER A 386 -7.24 19.60 -15.51
N TRP A 387 -7.51 18.49 -14.83
CA TRP A 387 -6.92 17.18 -15.17
C TRP A 387 -7.89 16.14 -15.72
N GLN A 388 -9.16 16.49 -15.95
CA GLN A 388 -10.18 15.51 -16.38
C GLN A 388 -9.88 14.91 -17.77
N ASP A 389 -9.39 15.70 -18.71
CA ASP A 389 -9.06 15.22 -20.05
C ASP A 389 -7.87 14.26 -20.01
N ASP A 390 -6.87 14.54 -19.18
CA ASP A 390 -5.72 13.66 -18.98
C ASP A 390 -6.12 12.34 -18.30
N ILE A 391 -7.00 12.38 -17.30
CA ILE A 391 -7.57 11.18 -16.69
C ILE A 391 -8.33 10.35 -17.73
N LYS A 392 -9.15 11.00 -18.56
CA LYS A 392 -9.89 10.31 -19.61
C LYS A 392 -8.95 9.64 -20.61
N ALA A 393 -7.88 10.32 -21.00
CA ALA A 393 -6.85 9.74 -21.88
C ALA A 393 -6.13 8.56 -21.20
N PHE A 394 -5.74 8.70 -19.93
CA PHE A 394 -5.11 7.63 -19.17
C PHE A 394 -6.03 6.39 -19.05
N LYS A 395 -7.31 6.57 -18.77
CA LYS A 395 -8.27 5.45 -18.67
C LYS A 395 -8.36 4.65 -19.97
N GLN A 396 -8.21 5.28 -21.15
CA GLN A 396 -8.16 4.56 -22.43
C GLN A 396 -6.89 3.69 -22.57
N VAL A 397 -5.76 4.15 -22.05
CA VAL A 397 -4.52 3.35 -22.01
C VAL A 397 -4.66 2.23 -20.99
N ARG A 398 -5.07 2.56 -19.76
CA ARG A 398 -5.27 1.63 -18.64
C ARG A 398 -6.12 0.42 -19.04
N LYS A 399 -7.26 0.64 -19.69
CA LYS A 399 -8.22 -0.39 -20.10
C LYS A 399 -7.62 -1.54 -20.91
N LYS A 400 -6.54 -1.29 -21.67
CA LYS A 400 -5.86 -2.34 -22.47
C LYS A 400 -5.14 -3.38 -21.62
N TYR A 401 -4.83 -3.05 -20.36
CA TYR A 401 -3.93 -3.82 -19.51
C TYR A 401 -4.60 -4.43 -18.29
N LEU A 402 -5.88 -4.16 -18.08
CA LEU A 402 -6.65 -4.71 -16.98
C LEU A 402 -6.72 -6.24 -17.06
N LEU A 403 -6.67 -6.87 -15.91
CA LEU A 403 -6.77 -8.31 -15.69
C LEU A 403 -8.10 -8.68 -15.02
N TYR A 404 -8.73 -7.71 -14.38
CA TYR A 404 -9.91 -7.90 -13.54
C TYR A 404 -11.08 -7.06 -14.03
N PRO A 405 -12.33 -7.42 -13.66
CA PRO A 405 -13.47 -6.56 -13.86
C PRO A 405 -13.24 -5.18 -13.29
N ASP A 406 -13.66 -4.15 -14.04
CA ASP A 406 -13.41 -2.75 -13.69
C ASP A 406 -14.59 -2.15 -12.92
N PHE A 407 -14.36 -1.01 -12.28
CA PHE A 407 -15.37 -0.21 -11.59
C PHE A 407 -16.13 0.75 -12.55
N GLU A 408 -15.78 0.78 -13.85
CA GLU A 408 -16.38 1.63 -14.90
C GLU A 408 -17.21 0.84 -15.90
#